data_1df83650bcd80ca84aac42061039b911
#
_entry.id   1df83650bcd80ca84aac42061039b911
#
_cell.length_a   1.000
_cell.length_b   1.000
_cell.length_c   1.000
_cell.angle_alpha   90.00
_cell.angle_beta   90.00
_cell.angle_gamma   90.00
#
_symmetry.space_group_name_H-M   'P 1'
#
loop_
_entity.id
_entity.type
_entity.pdbx_description
1 polymer ?
#
loop_
_entity_poly.entity_id
_entity_poly.type
_entity_poly.pdbx_seq_one_letter_code
_entity_poly.pdbx_strand_id
1 'polypeptide(L)'
;SEMINGLTSPLGLGIIFGLAIGKPFGVTLFSWLAVKSGIASLPSRASWKHVFGLGLLAGIGFTMSIFIALLSFNDPIFNIEAKFSILVASVLAGVSGFVFLLSLNKKEKNESERPDYLQIEHSLWQNKLIEIDYNINPLSV
;
A
#
# COMPACT_ATOMS: atom_id res chain seq x y z
N SER A 1 -6.46 32.91 10.96
CA SER A 1 -5.18 32.98 10.16
C SER A 1 -3.98 32.36 10.87
N GLU A 2 -3.94 32.25 12.19
CA GLU A 2 -2.82 31.62 12.93
C GLU A 2 -2.65 30.12 12.65
N MET A 3 -3.77 29.39 12.50
CA MET A 3 -3.74 27.96 12.17
C MET A 3 -3.10 27.67 10.79
N ILE A 4 -3.34 28.52 9.80
CA ILE A 4 -2.77 28.38 8.46
C ILE A 4 -1.27 28.70 8.49
N ASN A 5 -0.87 29.68 9.27
CA ASN A 5 0.54 30.00 9.46
C ASN A 5 1.28 28.85 10.17
N GLY A 6 0.62 28.15 11.11
CA GLY A 6 1.20 26.96 11.74
C GLY A 6 1.43 25.78 10.78
N LEU A 7 0.54 25.58 9.81
CA LEU A 7 0.71 24.54 8.76
C LEU A 7 1.87 24.82 7.81
N THR A 8 2.14 26.10 7.54
CA THR A 8 3.23 26.55 6.67
C THR A 8 4.54 26.79 7.43
N SER A 9 4.51 26.66 8.75
CA SER A 9 5.73 26.72 9.56
C SER A 9 6.68 25.57 9.23
N PRO A 10 7.99 25.73 9.43
CA PRO A 10 8.96 24.64 9.25
C PRO A 10 8.61 23.40 10.06
N LEU A 11 8.03 23.59 11.26
CA LEU A 11 7.56 22.50 12.12
C LEU A 11 6.36 21.77 11.50
N GLY A 12 5.33 22.51 11.07
CA GLY A 12 4.13 21.94 10.48
C GLY A 12 4.42 21.17 9.19
N LEU A 13 5.23 21.75 8.31
CA LEU A 13 5.67 21.09 7.06
C LEU A 13 6.49 19.83 7.37
N GLY A 14 7.40 19.88 8.34
CA GLY A 14 8.20 18.72 8.75
C GLY A 14 7.31 17.56 9.23
N ILE A 15 6.28 17.84 10.02
CA ILE A 15 5.31 16.84 10.50
C ILE A 15 4.51 16.25 9.34
N ILE A 16 3.99 17.10 8.45
CA ILE A 16 3.18 16.64 7.30
C ILE A 16 4.01 15.74 6.37
N PHE A 17 5.21 16.16 5.98
CA PHE A 17 6.08 15.36 5.12
C PHE A 17 6.57 14.09 5.81
N GLY A 18 6.88 14.15 7.09
CA GLY A 18 7.29 12.99 7.88
C GLY A 18 6.21 11.92 7.96
N LEU A 19 4.96 12.31 8.19
CA LEU A 19 3.83 11.39 8.27
C LEU A 19 3.35 10.91 6.89
N ALA A 20 3.20 11.82 5.91
CA ALA A 20 2.65 11.50 4.60
C ALA A 20 3.64 10.78 3.68
N ILE A 21 4.93 11.08 3.77
CA ILE A 21 5.97 10.51 2.90
C ILE A 21 6.92 9.59 3.68
N GLY A 22 7.39 10.03 4.84
CA GLY A 22 8.38 9.29 5.63
C GLY A 22 7.89 7.92 6.08
N LYS A 23 6.64 7.81 6.54
CA LYS A 23 6.06 6.51 6.94
C LYS A 23 5.85 5.54 5.79
N PRO A 24 5.19 5.89 4.66
CA PRO A 24 5.06 4.98 3.54
C PRO A 24 6.40 4.49 3.02
N PHE A 25 7.37 5.39 2.92
CA PHE A 25 8.71 5.04 2.48
C PHE A 25 9.42 4.12 3.48
N GLY A 26 9.35 4.43 4.77
CA GLY A 26 9.92 3.62 5.84
C GLY A 26 9.32 2.21 5.88
N VAL A 27 7.98 2.10 5.89
CA VAL A 27 7.28 0.80 5.91
C VAL A 27 7.67 -0.03 4.68
N THR A 28 7.68 0.56 3.50
CA THR A 28 8.03 -0.15 2.26
C THR A 28 9.49 -0.59 2.27
N LEU A 29 10.41 0.27 2.69
CA LEU A 29 11.84 -0.02 2.76
C LEU A 29 12.15 -1.16 3.73
N PHE A 30 11.63 -1.08 4.97
CA PHE A 30 11.86 -2.12 5.97
C PHE A 30 11.18 -3.44 5.61
N SER A 31 9.99 -3.41 5.02
CA SER A 31 9.34 -4.61 4.49
C SER A 31 10.15 -5.25 3.38
N TRP A 32 10.69 -4.44 2.46
CA TRP A 32 11.57 -4.93 1.41
C TRP A 32 12.85 -5.55 1.96
N LEU A 33 13.47 -4.92 2.96
CA LEU A 33 14.66 -5.43 3.61
C LEU A 33 14.40 -6.76 4.32
N ALA A 34 13.27 -6.90 5.01
CA ALA A 34 12.86 -8.14 5.68
C ALA A 34 12.64 -9.29 4.69
N VAL A 35 12.01 -9.03 3.56
CA VAL A 35 11.82 -10.04 2.50
C VAL A 35 13.14 -10.41 1.86
N LYS A 36 14.00 -9.43 1.57
CA LYS A 36 15.33 -9.67 0.98
C LYS A 36 16.26 -10.45 1.90
N SER A 37 16.15 -10.25 3.20
CA SER A 37 16.91 -10.97 4.23
C SER A 37 16.40 -12.41 4.47
N GLY A 38 15.30 -12.82 3.82
CA GLY A 38 14.70 -14.13 4.00
C GLY A 38 13.97 -14.36 5.31
N ILE A 39 13.82 -13.28 6.14
CA ILE A 39 13.11 -13.33 7.43
C ILE A 39 11.59 -13.37 7.22
N ALA A 40 11.10 -12.76 6.14
CA ALA A 40 9.68 -12.69 5.83
C ALA A 40 9.42 -13.01 4.36
N SER A 41 8.22 -13.51 4.07
CA SER A 41 7.73 -13.71 2.70
C SER A 41 6.51 -12.84 2.45
N LEU A 42 6.39 -12.32 1.22
CA LEU A 42 5.20 -11.59 0.83
C LEU A 42 4.00 -12.55 0.75
N PRO A 43 2.82 -12.22 1.30
CA PRO A 43 1.63 -13.06 1.12
C PRO A 43 1.32 -13.29 -0.36
N SER A 44 0.85 -14.50 -0.71
CA SER A 44 0.66 -14.95 -2.10
C SER A 44 -0.27 -14.08 -2.96
N ARG A 45 -1.10 -13.25 -2.32
CA ARG A 45 -2.02 -12.30 -2.99
C ARG A 45 -1.65 -10.83 -2.80
N ALA A 46 -0.52 -10.52 -2.14
CA ALA A 46 -0.08 -9.16 -1.91
C ALA A 46 1.04 -8.77 -2.87
N SER A 47 0.95 -7.60 -3.47
CA SER A 47 2.00 -7.00 -4.28
C SER A 47 2.69 -5.87 -3.51
N TRP A 48 3.85 -5.44 -3.96
CA TRP A 48 4.58 -4.30 -3.38
C TRP A 48 3.75 -3.01 -3.37
N LYS A 49 2.81 -2.87 -4.31
CA LYS A 49 1.86 -1.76 -4.35
C LYS A 49 0.90 -1.77 -3.15
N HIS A 50 0.47 -2.97 -2.72
CA HIS A 50 -0.37 -3.11 -1.51
C HIS A 50 0.42 -2.74 -0.25
N VAL A 51 1.70 -3.15 -0.16
CA VAL A 51 2.59 -2.77 0.96
C VAL A 51 2.75 -1.26 1.03
N PHE A 52 2.95 -0.59 -0.11
CA PHE A 52 3.03 0.86 -0.18
C PHE A 52 1.71 1.54 0.23
N GLY A 53 0.57 1.02 -0.24
CA GLY A 53 -0.75 1.51 0.15
C GLY A 53 -1.01 1.37 1.66
N LEU A 54 -0.60 0.24 2.26
CA LEU A 54 -0.64 0.06 3.71
C LEU A 54 0.28 1.06 4.43
N GLY A 55 1.44 1.35 3.85
CA GLY A 55 2.35 2.38 4.34
C GLY A 55 1.71 3.78 4.37
N LEU A 56 0.92 4.12 3.35
CA LEU A 56 0.13 5.36 3.31
C LEU A 56 -0.91 5.39 4.44
N LEU A 57 -1.66 4.31 4.64
CA LEU A 57 -2.61 4.22 5.76
C LEU A 57 -1.91 4.26 7.12
N ALA A 58 -0.73 3.69 7.25
CA ALA A 58 0.09 3.78 8.45
C ALA A 58 0.54 5.22 8.75
N GLY A 59 0.46 6.14 7.78
CA GLY A 59 0.63 7.58 7.96
C GLY A 59 -0.39 8.21 8.92
N ILE A 60 -1.51 7.53 9.22
CA ILE A 60 -2.46 7.92 10.26
C ILE A 60 -1.79 7.73 11.63
N GLY A 61 -1.02 8.73 12.04
CA GLY A 61 -0.24 8.67 13.28
C GLY A 61 -0.84 9.46 14.44
N PHE A 62 -2.16 9.65 14.45
CA PHE A 62 -2.86 10.62 15.28
C PHE A 62 -2.52 10.55 16.78
N THR A 63 -2.80 9.43 17.43
CA THR A 63 -2.70 9.35 18.90
C THR A 63 -1.25 9.38 19.41
N MET A 64 -0.38 8.57 18.82
CA MET A 64 1.01 8.49 19.26
C MET A 64 1.80 9.76 18.92
N SER A 65 1.55 10.35 17.75
CA SER A 65 2.21 11.57 17.33
C SER A 65 1.80 12.78 18.20
N ILE A 66 0.52 12.88 18.59
CA ILE A 66 0.06 13.91 19.53
C ILE A 66 0.70 13.71 20.92
N PHE A 67 0.76 12.48 21.40
CA PHE A 67 1.38 12.17 22.69
C PHE A 67 2.86 12.59 22.72
N ILE A 68 3.60 12.25 21.69
CA ILE A 68 5.01 12.63 21.56
C ILE A 68 5.14 14.16 21.46
N ALA A 69 4.30 14.83 20.70
CA ALA A 69 4.32 16.29 20.58
C ALA A 69 4.09 16.97 21.92
N LEU A 70 3.15 16.48 22.73
CA LEU A 70 2.86 17.00 24.07
C LEU A 70 4.04 16.84 25.03
N LEU A 71 4.82 15.76 24.88
CA LEU A 71 6.01 15.54 25.70
C LEU A 71 7.24 16.33 25.23
N SER A 72 7.30 16.64 23.92
CA SER A 72 8.48 17.27 23.30
C SER A 72 8.47 18.80 23.42
N PHE A 73 7.30 19.42 23.42
CA PHE A 73 7.18 20.88 23.41
C PHE A 73 6.59 21.38 24.72
N ASN A 74 7.34 22.26 25.42
CA ASN A 74 6.86 22.95 26.60
C ASN A 74 6.06 24.22 26.26
N ASP A 75 6.25 24.77 25.07
CA ASP A 75 5.56 25.96 24.61
C ASP A 75 4.14 25.62 24.08
N PRO A 76 3.08 26.25 24.60
CA PRO A 76 1.71 26.02 24.16
C PRO A 76 1.48 26.28 22.67
N ILE A 77 2.20 27.23 22.07
CA ILE A 77 2.05 27.59 20.65
C ILE A 77 2.52 26.42 19.76
N PHE A 78 3.70 25.87 20.00
CA PHE A 78 4.22 24.72 19.26
C PHE A 78 3.37 23.46 19.46
N ASN A 79 2.79 23.28 20.64
CA ASN A 79 1.86 22.18 20.89
C ASN A 79 0.58 22.28 20.05
N ILE A 80 0.03 23.49 19.89
CA ILE A 80 -1.16 23.73 19.08
C ILE A 80 -0.83 23.50 17.59
N GLU A 81 0.27 24.04 17.10
CA GLU A 81 0.73 23.87 15.73
C GLU A 81 0.98 22.39 15.40
N ALA A 82 1.68 21.67 16.27
CA ALA A 82 1.98 20.26 16.10
C ALA A 82 0.69 19.41 16.04
N LYS A 83 -0.25 19.60 16.96
CA LYS A 83 -1.53 18.87 16.99
C LYS A 83 -2.32 19.07 15.70
N PHE A 84 -2.42 20.32 15.26
CA PHE A 84 -3.18 20.65 14.05
C PHE A 84 -2.52 20.05 12.80
N SER A 85 -1.19 20.15 12.69
CA SER A 85 -0.41 19.57 11.60
C SER A 85 -0.52 18.05 11.56
N ILE A 86 -0.48 17.37 12.72
CA ILE A 86 -0.66 15.91 12.82
C ILE A 86 -2.05 15.51 12.37
N LEU A 87 -3.09 16.26 12.75
CA LEU A 87 -4.46 15.97 12.37
C LEU A 87 -4.66 16.08 10.86
N VAL A 88 -4.21 17.19 10.27
CA VAL A 88 -4.27 17.40 8.82
C VAL A 88 -3.47 16.32 8.07
N ALA A 89 -2.25 16.03 8.49
CA ALA A 89 -1.41 14.99 7.89
C ALA A 89 -2.07 13.60 7.95
N SER A 90 -2.71 13.27 9.08
CA SER A 90 -3.40 11.99 9.26
C SER A 90 -4.61 11.86 8.34
N VAL A 91 -5.39 12.91 8.15
CA VAL A 91 -6.53 12.92 7.21
C VAL A 91 -6.03 12.77 5.77
N LEU A 92 -5.01 13.53 5.38
CA LEU A 92 -4.41 13.44 4.03
C LEU A 92 -3.84 12.05 3.76
N ALA A 93 -3.10 11.48 4.71
CA ALA A 93 -2.56 10.13 4.60
C ALA A 93 -3.66 9.07 4.49
N GLY A 94 -4.71 9.17 5.30
CA GLY A 94 -5.85 8.25 5.28
C GLY A 94 -6.60 8.29 3.96
N VAL A 95 -6.97 9.48 3.48
CA VAL A 95 -7.67 9.64 2.21
C VAL A 95 -6.81 9.16 1.03
N SER A 96 -5.55 9.57 0.97
CA SER A 96 -4.64 9.17 -0.11
C SER A 96 -4.39 7.65 -0.13
N GLY A 97 -4.18 7.03 1.04
CA GLY A 97 -4.00 5.59 1.17
C GLY A 97 -5.27 4.82 0.77
N PHE A 98 -6.44 5.28 1.19
CA PHE A 98 -7.72 4.67 0.85
C PHE A 98 -7.99 4.72 -0.67
N VAL A 99 -7.86 5.91 -1.27
CA VAL A 99 -8.03 6.08 -2.73
C VAL A 99 -7.03 5.24 -3.52
N PHE A 100 -5.78 5.19 -3.06
CA PHE A 100 -4.75 4.39 -3.71
C PHE A 100 -5.09 2.89 -3.69
N LEU A 101 -5.50 2.35 -2.55
CA LEU A 101 -5.88 0.94 -2.42
C LEU A 101 -7.14 0.59 -3.22
N LEU A 102 -8.14 1.47 -3.24
CA LEU A 102 -9.33 1.29 -4.09
C LEU A 102 -8.97 1.22 -5.57
N SER A 103 -8.03 2.05 -6.02
CA SER A 103 -7.56 2.06 -7.40
C SER A 103 -6.83 0.76 -7.77
N LEU A 104 -6.10 0.16 -6.84
CA LEU A 104 -5.44 -1.14 -7.05
C LEU A 104 -6.47 -2.26 -7.15
N ASN A 105 -7.43 -2.31 -6.22
CA ASN A 105 -8.46 -3.36 -6.20
C ASN A 105 -9.32 -3.35 -7.46
N LYS A 106 -9.66 -2.16 -7.99
CA LYS A 106 -10.39 -2.05 -9.25
C LYS A 106 -9.60 -2.60 -10.44
N LYS A 107 -8.28 -2.45 -10.43
CA LYS A 107 -7.42 -2.95 -11.50
C LYS A 107 -7.29 -4.48 -11.45
N GLU A 108 -7.15 -5.05 -10.27
CA GLU A 108 -7.09 -6.51 -10.09
C GLU A 108 -8.42 -7.18 -10.44
N LYS A 109 -9.55 -6.56 -10.10
CA LYS A 109 -10.88 -7.07 -10.46
C LYS A 109 -11.06 -7.13 -11.99
N ASN A 110 -10.64 -6.07 -12.71
CA ASN A 110 -10.71 -6.06 -14.18
C ASN A 110 -9.77 -7.07 -14.84
N GLU A 111 -8.66 -7.42 -14.19
CA GLU A 111 -7.71 -8.42 -14.70
C GLU A 111 -8.17 -9.86 -14.37
N SER A 112 -8.82 -10.02 -13.23
CA SER A 112 -9.47 -11.28 -12.80
C SER A 112 -10.78 -11.57 -13.55
N GLU A 113 -11.47 -10.54 -14.03
CA GLU A 113 -12.68 -10.65 -14.86
C GLU A 113 -12.39 -10.77 -16.37
N ARG A 114 -11.13 -10.74 -16.78
CA ARG A 114 -10.81 -11.22 -18.14
C ARG A 114 -11.12 -12.72 -18.16
N PRO A 115 -12.16 -13.12 -18.88
CA PRO A 115 -12.49 -14.52 -18.97
C PRO A 115 -11.24 -15.25 -19.43
N ASP A 116 -11.00 -16.38 -18.80
CA ASP A 116 -9.83 -17.24 -19.02
C ASP A 116 -9.96 -17.98 -20.37
N TYR A 117 -10.35 -17.25 -21.42
CA TYR A 117 -10.48 -17.80 -22.76
C TYR A 117 -9.18 -18.41 -23.25
N LEU A 118 -8.04 -17.84 -22.84
CA LEU A 118 -6.74 -18.37 -23.22
C LEU A 118 -6.42 -19.68 -22.51
N GLN A 119 -6.80 -19.83 -21.23
CA GLN A 119 -6.63 -21.12 -20.53
C GLN A 119 -7.64 -22.15 -20.98
N ILE A 120 -8.88 -21.74 -21.22
CA ILE A 120 -9.91 -22.64 -21.79
C ILE A 120 -9.48 -23.09 -23.20
N GLU A 121 -9.04 -22.17 -24.02
CA GLU A 121 -8.54 -22.47 -25.36
C GLU A 121 -7.32 -23.41 -25.31
N HIS A 122 -6.35 -23.11 -24.43
CA HIS A 122 -5.17 -23.96 -24.26
C HIS A 122 -5.55 -25.36 -23.76
N SER A 123 -6.46 -25.49 -22.82
CA SER A 123 -6.94 -26.80 -22.33
C SER A 123 -7.71 -27.58 -23.40
N LEU A 124 -8.50 -26.90 -24.22
CA LEU A 124 -9.19 -27.52 -25.36
C LEU A 124 -8.20 -28.03 -26.41
N TRP A 125 -7.18 -27.26 -26.72
CA TRP A 125 -6.11 -27.71 -27.64
C TRP A 125 -5.32 -28.88 -27.09
N GLN A 126 -4.99 -28.91 -25.80
CA GLN A 126 -4.31 -30.04 -25.17
C GLN A 126 -5.17 -31.31 -25.24
N ASN A 127 -6.46 -31.22 -24.90
CA ASN A 127 -7.36 -32.38 -25.01
C ASN A 127 -7.49 -32.87 -26.44
N LYS A 128 -7.56 -31.97 -27.42
CA LYS A 128 -7.63 -32.32 -28.83
C LYS A 128 -6.36 -33.00 -29.35
N LEU A 129 -5.19 -32.57 -28.89
CA LEU A 129 -3.91 -33.20 -29.21
C LEU A 129 -3.84 -34.62 -28.65
N ILE A 130 -4.28 -34.83 -27.40
CA ILE A 130 -4.33 -36.15 -26.77
C ILE A 130 -5.27 -37.07 -27.54
N GLU A 131 -6.43 -36.59 -27.97
CA GLU A 131 -7.38 -37.36 -28.75
C GLU A 131 -6.84 -37.75 -30.14
N ILE A 132 -6.10 -36.86 -30.79
CA ILE A 132 -5.44 -37.13 -32.08
C ILE A 132 -4.34 -38.18 -31.90
N ASP A 133 -3.52 -38.06 -30.86
CA ASP A 133 -2.42 -39.00 -30.59
C ASP A 133 -2.95 -40.41 -30.28
N TYR A 134 -4.04 -40.50 -29.49
CA TYR A 134 -4.75 -41.77 -29.25
C TYR A 134 -5.29 -42.42 -30.53
N ASN A 135 -5.86 -41.63 -31.46
CA ASN A 135 -6.37 -42.13 -32.70
C ASN A 135 -5.28 -42.57 -33.70
N ILE A 136 -4.10 -41.95 -33.64
CA ILE A 136 -2.98 -42.28 -34.55
C ILE A 136 -2.18 -43.46 -34.01
N ASN A 137 -2.05 -43.58 -32.69
CA ASN A 137 -1.20 -44.60 -32.08
C ASN A 137 -1.88 -45.32 -30.89
N PRO A 138 -2.94 -46.16 -31.18
CA PRO A 138 -3.74 -46.80 -30.13
C PRO A 138 -3.02 -47.88 -29.30
N LEU A 139 -1.75 -48.16 -29.60
CA LEU A 139 -0.95 -49.20 -28.93
C LEU A 139 0.21 -48.66 -28.10
N SER A 140 0.23 -47.35 -27.83
CA SER A 140 1.34 -46.72 -27.06
C SER A 140 1.06 -46.61 -25.54
N VAL A 141 0.14 -47.38 -24.96
CA VAL A 141 -0.13 -47.48 -23.53
C VAL A 141 0.45 -48.78 -22.98
#